data_9395f61580140379b588d0fd7ec6c0c8
#
_entry.id   9395f61580140379b588d0fd7ec6c0c8
#
_cell.length_a   1.000
_cell.length_b   1.000
_cell.length_c   1.000
_cell.angle_alpha   90.00
_cell.angle_beta   90.00
_cell.angle_gamma   90.00
#
_symmetry.space_group_name_H-M   'P 1'
#
loop_
_entity.id
_entity.type
_entity.pdbx_description
1 polymer ?
#
loop_
_entity_poly.entity_id
_entity_poly.type
_entity_poly.pdbx_seq_one_letter_code
_entity_poly.pdbx_strand_id
1 'polypeptide(L)'
;AELTIAGNPFRQFLNTVTFGLFFKSTQTVTVTVSDLGSGVDTAAWMLSDTVFASQDAITGSWTDLSLTDGSGSFSIQPGQKGYAYLRVTDRAGNITVLNSDGVVVYTDAQADTRQITYVKRSGQDVSFHVALNGNTVTGVQLADGTPLAGFTAAEDGTVTLPAATLQALAAGDYTLYVTYAPLGVAYNARYEASEAPAMTSVVLSVQKAEGSVAILDDVSRDYNGQPVETPAITSLGTGALTVEYRPQGGEFTTQAPKAVGSYTVRVTAAADDDYASASAQRNFRITAKSVTIDGVTVEPSKTYDGTTDATIVTGGTLSANFDGNDLRIVTGSAAYDGKNVGTGKTVSFSGFSLEGDAAENYALTSQPAGTTADITVRTVTVEDLHIQDKLYDGTDRAEYDGEPTLGNAVPGDDVALVKGTPSFTSIRVAEDIAIRFTEFSLTGADAGNYALTQPTGITASILPYALTGSEYAVNSNDWINHDFVVTAAEGYLLSLTDTADGVWQQTLRATDETAEGRLTFY
;
A
#
# COMPACT_ATOMS: atom_id res chain seq x y z
N ALA A 1 -72.73 -51.08 -48.57
CA ALA A 1 -72.65 -50.12 -47.49
C ALA A 1 -71.49 -49.15 -47.76
N GLU A 2 -71.69 -47.90 -47.42
CA GLU A 2 -70.65 -46.88 -47.49
C GLU A 2 -70.58 -46.15 -46.16
N LEU A 3 -69.35 -45.92 -45.71
CA LEU A 3 -69.05 -45.13 -44.55
C LEU A 3 -68.11 -43.98 -44.91
N THR A 4 -68.35 -42.81 -44.33
CA THR A 4 -67.45 -41.69 -44.50
C THR A 4 -67.16 -40.99 -43.17
N ILE A 5 -65.93 -40.58 -42.96
CA ILE A 5 -65.48 -39.68 -41.88
C ILE A 5 -64.85 -38.47 -42.54
N ALA A 6 -65.34 -37.28 -42.30
CA ALA A 6 -64.85 -36.04 -42.88
C ALA A 6 -64.58 -36.16 -44.41
N GLY A 7 -65.55 -36.82 -45.11
CA GLY A 7 -65.46 -37.05 -46.55
C GLY A 7 -64.51 -38.22 -46.96
N ASN A 8 -63.83 -38.88 -46.05
CA ASN A 8 -63.00 -40.03 -46.34
C ASN A 8 -63.78 -41.35 -46.27
N PRO A 9 -63.93 -42.10 -47.36
CA PRO A 9 -64.75 -43.30 -47.40
C PRO A 9 -64.06 -44.43 -46.63
N PHE A 10 -64.87 -45.21 -45.88
CA PHE A 10 -64.46 -46.51 -45.37
C PHE A 10 -64.38 -47.46 -46.53
N ARG A 11 -63.36 -48.30 -46.45
CA ARG A 11 -63.12 -49.34 -47.43
C ARG A 11 -63.64 -50.66 -46.95
N GLN A 12 -63.83 -51.58 -47.83
CA GLN A 12 -64.10 -52.92 -47.53
C GLN A 12 -62.99 -53.42 -46.57
N PHE A 13 -63.32 -54.31 -45.62
CA PHE A 13 -62.45 -54.72 -44.51
C PHE A 13 -60.96 -54.75 -44.86
N LEU A 14 -60.15 -53.96 -44.15
CA LEU A 14 -58.71 -53.82 -44.31
C LEU A 14 -58.01 -54.49 -43.11
N ASN A 15 -57.12 -55.44 -43.39
CA ASN A 15 -56.30 -56.08 -42.36
C ASN A 15 -54.93 -55.35 -42.14
N THR A 16 -54.72 -54.27 -42.88
CA THR A 16 -53.52 -53.46 -42.73
C THR A 16 -53.94 -51.97 -42.71
N VAL A 17 -54.17 -51.44 -41.52
CA VAL A 17 -54.57 -50.06 -41.28
C VAL A 17 -53.66 -49.45 -40.23
N THR A 18 -53.42 -48.17 -40.36
CA THR A 18 -52.57 -47.38 -39.43
C THR A 18 -53.33 -46.15 -39.01
N PHE A 19 -52.99 -45.59 -37.85
CA PHE A 19 -53.51 -44.27 -37.49
C PHE A 19 -53.02 -43.22 -38.48
N GLY A 20 -53.96 -42.48 -39.06
CA GLY A 20 -53.68 -41.44 -40.05
C GLY A 20 -54.71 -40.33 -40.12
N LEU A 21 -55.76 -40.44 -39.28
CA LEU A 21 -56.81 -39.43 -39.16
C LEU A 21 -56.76 -38.78 -37.77
N PHE A 22 -56.38 -37.52 -37.70
CA PHE A 22 -56.25 -36.76 -36.44
C PHE A 22 -57.17 -35.54 -36.44
N PHE A 23 -57.99 -35.39 -35.41
CA PHE A 23 -58.97 -34.31 -35.28
C PHE A 23 -58.94 -33.74 -33.86
N LYS A 24 -59.26 -32.43 -33.73
CA LYS A 24 -59.40 -31.71 -32.44
C LYS A 24 -60.85 -31.54 -31.96
N SER A 25 -61.80 -31.85 -32.81
CA SER A 25 -63.22 -31.78 -32.50
C SER A 25 -63.93 -33.10 -32.77
N THR A 26 -65.10 -33.28 -32.12
CA THR A 26 -65.98 -34.44 -32.34
C THR A 26 -66.13 -34.74 -33.82
N GLN A 27 -65.88 -35.98 -34.19
CA GLN A 27 -66.07 -36.43 -35.60
C GLN A 27 -67.36 -37.23 -35.69
N THR A 28 -68.23 -36.83 -36.64
CA THR A 28 -69.43 -37.57 -36.96
C THR A 28 -69.14 -38.53 -38.11
N VAL A 29 -69.32 -39.78 -37.83
CA VAL A 29 -69.22 -40.85 -38.86
C VAL A 29 -70.59 -41.04 -39.47
N THR A 30 -70.75 -40.73 -40.75
CA THR A 30 -71.95 -40.98 -41.49
C THR A 30 -71.97 -42.35 -42.15
N VAL A 31 -73.00 -43.05 -41.96
CA VAL A 31 -73.20 -44.41 -42.48
C VAL A 31 -74.37 -44.39 -43.48
N THR A 32 -74.14 -44.91 -44.66
CA THR A 32 -75.19 -45.17 -45.66
C THR A 32 -75.12 -46.64 -46.06
N VAL A 33 -76.16 -47.33 -45.86
CA VAL A 33 -76.30 -48.75 -46.19
C VAL A 33 -77.43 -48.99 -47.14
N SER A 34 -77.24 -49.82 -48.12
CA SER A 34 -78.24 -50.28 -49.03
C SER A 34 -78.06 -51.75 -49.34
N ASP A 35 -79.14 -52.43 -49.43
CA ASP A 35 -79.21 -53.82 -49.91
C ASP A 35 -80.37 -53.95 -50.91
N LEU A 36 -80.03 -54.40 -52.13
CA LEU A 36 -80.97 -54.60 -53.24
C LEU A 36 -81.66 -55.95 -53.27
N GLY A 37 -81.22 -56.81 -52.31
CA GLY A 37 -81.76 -58.18 -52.19
C GLY A 37 -82.75 -58.35 -51.06
N SER A 38 -82.33 -58.84 -49.93
CA SER A 38 -83.11 -59.15 -48.72
C SER A 38 -83.47 -57.92 -47.89
N GLY A 39 -82.84 -56.82 -48.11
CA GLY A 39 -82.91 -55.58 -47.32
C GLY A 39 -82.06 -55.65 -46.05
N VAL A 40 -81.66 -54.48 -45.51
CA VAL A 40 -80.88 -54.39 -44.28
C VAL A 40 -81.73 -54.74 -43.09
N ASP A 41 -81.20 -55.57 -42.16
CA ASP A 41 -81.81 -55.94 -40.91
C ASP A 41 -81.31 -55.10 -39.76
N THR A 42 -79.97 -55.16 -39.50
CA THR A 42 -79.36 -54.47 -38.40
C THR A 42 -78.04 -53.84 -38.85
N ALA A 43 -77.69 -52.69 -38.21
CA ALA A 43 -76.34 -52.13 -38.22
C ALA A 43 -75.83 -51.90 -36.81
N ALA A 44 -74.57 -52.16 -36.61
CA ALA A 44 -73.88 -51.91 -35.34
C ALA A 44 -72.45 -51.43 -35.59
N TRP A 45 -71.95 -50.59 -34.72
CA TRP A 45 -70.60 -50.05 -34.76
C TRP A 45 -69.80 -50.31 -33.49
N MET A 46 -68.51 -50.27 -33.60
CA MET A 46 -67.59 -50.26 -32.45
C MET A 46 -66.34 -49.50 -32.79
N LEU A 47 -65.65 -48.98 -31.74
CA LEU A 47 -64.30 -48.38 -31.80
C LEU A 47 -63.37 -49.32 -31.07
N SER A 48 -62.29 -49.78 -31.74
CA SER A 48 -61.30 -50.68 -31.15
C SER A 48 -59.90 -50.19 -31.37
N ASP A 49 -59.02 -50.26 -30.37
CA ASP A 49 -57.58 -50.00 -30.48
C ASP A 49 -56.86 -51.09 -31.24
N THR A 50 -57.48 -52.23 -31.49
CA THR A 50 -56.93 -53.42 -32.11
C THR A 50 -57.32 -53.51 -33.57
N VAL A 51 -56.34 -53.75 -34.45
CA VAL A 51 -56.57 -54.18 -35.83
C VAL A 51 -56.80 -55.67 -35.87
N PHE A 52 -57.97 -56.10 -36.29
CA PHE A 52 -58.29 -57.55 -36.41
C PHE A 52 -57.79 -58.13 -37.72
N ALA A 53 -57.25 -59.35 -37.70
CA ALA A 53 -56.72 -60.00 -38.87
C ALA A 53 -57.77 -60.47 -39.87
N SER A 54 -59.03 -60.77 -39.40
CA SER A 54 -60.17 -61.15 -40.18
C SER A 54 -61.48 -60.70 -39.53
N GLN A 55 -62.59 -60.76 -40.27
CA GLN A 55 -63.91 -60.42 -39.73
C GLN A 55 -64.33 -61.41 -38.59
N ASP A 56 -63.90 -62.63 -38.66
CA ASP A 56 -64.22 -63.64 -37.65
C ASP A 56 -63.36 -63.47 -36.34
N ALA A 57 -62.30 -62.76 -36.45
CA ALA A 57 -61.42 -62.46 -35.34
C ALA A 57 -61.89 -61.31 -34.48
N ILE A 58 -62.92 -60.58 -34.90
CA ILE A 58 -63.34 -59.36 -34.23
C ILE A 58 -64.00 -59.67 -32.90
N THR A 59 -63.41 -59.20 -31.85
CA THR A 59 -63.90 -59.29 -30.48
C THR A 59 -64.21 -57.88 -29.95
N GLY A 60 -65.19 -57.77 -29.05
CA GLY A 60 -65.60 -56.52 -28.43
C GLY A 60 -67.10 -56.30 -28.44
N SER A 61 -67.55 -55.25 -27.85
CA SER A 61 -68.98 -54.93 -27.71
C SER A 61 -69.40 -54.00 -28.86
N TRP A 62 -70.40 -54.46 -29.59
CA TRP A 62 -71.01 -53.70 -30.63
C TRP A 62 -72.12 -52.81 -30.09
N THR A 63 -72.24 -51.58 -30.60
CA THR A 63 -73.32 -50.63 -30.28
C THR A 63 -74.26 -50.61 -31.48
N ASP A 64 -75.51 -50.83 -31.24
CA ASP A 64 -76.52 -50.81 -32.28
C ASP A 64 -76.63 -49.40 -32.89
N LEU A 65 -76.72 -49.36 -34.22
CA LEU A 65 -76.83 -48.16 -35.01
C LEU A 65 -78.24 -48.04 -35.62
N SER A 66 -78.99 -47.09 -35.17
CA SER A 66 -80.35 -46.81 -35.77
C SER A 66 -80.18 -46.24 -37.17
N LEU A 67 -80.88 -46.84 -38.11
CA LEU A 67 -80.89 -46.40 -39.49
C LEU A 67 -82.29 -45.75 -39.84
N THR A 68 -82.34 -44.61 -40.49
CA THR A 68 -83.51 -43.99 -41.10
C THR A 68 -83.26 -43.88 -42.60
N ASP A 69 -84.09 -44.51 -43.38
CA ASP A 69 -83.96 -44.59 -44.85
C ASP A 69 -82.57 -45.04 -45.32
N GLY A 70 -81.97 -46.04 -44.58
CA GLY A 70 -80.68 -46.61 -44.87
C GLY A 70 -79.46 -45.75 -44.39
N SER A 71 -79.74 -44.64 -43.72
CA SER A 71 -78.67 -43.75 -43.21
C SER A 71 -78.67 -43.66 -41.69
N GLY A 72 -77.47 -43.58 -41.08
CA GLY A 72 -77.27 -43.41 -39.66
C GLY A 72 -75.95 -42.67 -39.37
N SER A 73 -75.71 -42.34 -38.13
CA SER A 73 -74.47 -41.70 -37.75
C SER A 73 -74.10 -42.03 -36.32
N PHE A 74 -72.83 -42.06 -36.03
CA PHE A 74 -72.26 -42.11 -34.67
C PHE A 74 -71.15 -41.09 -34.56
N SER A 75 -70.73 -40.80 -33.35
CA SER A 75 -69.68 -39.82 -33.10
C SER A 75 -68.50 -40.38 -32.35
N ILE A 76 -67.30 -39.97 -32.74
CA ILE A 76 -66.04 -40.19 -31.99
C ILE A 76 -65.72 -38.86 -31.29
N GLN A 77 -65.63 -38.92 -29.97
CA GLN A 77 -65.48 -37.75 -29.10
C GLN A 77 -63.99 -37.44 -28.82
N PRO A 78 -63.62 -36.22 -28.44
CA PRO A 78 -62.30 -35.91 -27.88
C PRO A 78 -61.95 -36.84 -26.73
N GLY A 79 -60.71 -37.33 -26.70
CA GLY A 79 -60.24 -38.36 -25.78
C GLY A 79 -60.44 -39.81 -26.27
N GLN A 80 -60.91 -40.00 -27.47
CA GLN A 80 -61.10 -41.32 -28.09
C GLN A 80 -60.15 -41.55 -29.28
N LYS A 81 -59.61 -42.75 -29.37
CA LYS A 81 -58.86 -43.24 -30.52
C LYS A 81 -59.24 -44.68 -30.87
N GLY A 82 -59.03 -45.08 -32.07
CA GLY A 82 -59.27 -46.45 -32.47
C GLY A 82 -59.60 -46.59 -33.98
N TYR A 83 -59.85 -47.80 -34.36
CA TYR A 83 -60.35 -48.16 -35.69
C TYR A 83 -61.88 -48.31 -35.57
N ALA A 84 -62.62 -47.55 -36.36
CA ALA A 84 -64.08 -47.70 -36.34
C ALA A 84 -64.50 -48.86 -37.22
N TYR A 85 -65.23 -49.77 -36.65
CA TYR A 85 -65.81 -50.91 -37.33
C TYR A 85 -67.29 -50.74 -37.45
N LEU A 86 -67.85 -51.06 -38.64
CA LEU A 86 -69.28 -51.13 -38.89
C LEU A 86 -69.64 -52.53 -39.34
N ARG A 87 -70.58 -53.14 -38.67
CA ARG A 87 -71.19 -54.43 -39.01
C ARG A 87 -72.60 -54.20 -39.50
N VAL A 88 -72.92 -54.69 -40.66
CA VAL A 88 -74.26 -54.63 -41.25
C VAL A 88 -74.71 -56.10 -41.49
N THR A 89 -75.92 -56.41 -41.04
CA THR A 89 -76.55 -57.71 -41.25
C THR A 89 -77.79 -57.54 -42.08
N ASP A 90 -77.96 -58.35 -43.16
CA ASP A 90 -79.14 -58.34 -43.98
C ASP A 90 -80.24 -59.23 -43.38
N ARG A 91 -81.46 -59.22 -43.86
CA ARG A 91 -82.56 -60.09 -43.42
C ARG A 91 -82.38 -61.59 -43.76
N ALA A 92 -81.36 -61.90 -44.61
CA ALA A 92 -81.01 -63.24 -44.92
C ALA A 92 -79.92 -63.82 -43.97
N GLY A 93 -79.39 -62.94 -43.07
CA GLY A 93 -78.31 -63.29 -42.11
C GLY A 93 -76.90 -63.08 -42.62
N ASN A 94 -76.68 -62.52 -43.80
CA ASN A 94 -75.36 -62.27 -44.28
C ASN A 94 -74.79 -61.03 -43.57
N ILE A 95 -73.52 -61.11 -43.22
CA ILE A 95 -72.83 -60.07 -42.46
C ILE A 95 -71.76 -59.42 -43.37
N THR A 96 -71.71 -58.10 -43.39
CA THR A 96 -70.64 -57.32 -44.02
C THR A 96 -70.02 -56.41 -42.94
N VAL A 97 -68.68 -56.41 -42.89
CA VAL A 97 -67.92 -55.52 -41.99
C VAL A 97 -67.03 -54.58 -42.79
N LEU A 98 -67.10 -53.32 -42.46
CA LEU A 98 -66.22 -52.26 -42.92
C LEU A 98 -65.37 -51.75 -41.77
N ASN A 99 -64.20 -51.18 -42.04
CA ASN A 99 -63.40 -50.50 -41.04
C ASN A 99 -62.72 -49.27 -41.59
N SER A 100 -62.47 -48.31 -40.72
CA SER A 100 -61.73 -47.09 -41.03
C SER A 100 -60.23 -47.25 -40.92
N ASP A 101 -59.48 -46.32 -41.46
CA ASP A 101 -58.14 -46.02 -40.95
C ASP A 101 -58.23 -45.59 -39.46
N GLY A 102 -57.13 -45.67 -38.72
CA GLY A 102 -57.09 -45.29 -37.32
C GLY A 102 -57.40 -43.81 -37.16
N VAL A 103 -58.33 -43.51 -36.27
CA VAL A 103 -58.84 -42.17 -35.95
C VAL A 103 -58.38 -41.83 -34.52
N VAL A 104 -57.91 -40.61 -34.35
CA VAL A 104 -57.52 -40.00 -33.07
C VAL A 104 -58.29 -38.69 -32.94
N VAL A 105 -59.16 -38.57 -31.98
CA VAL A 105 -59.83 -37.30 -31.65
C VAL A 105 -59.32 -36.86 -30.30
N TYR A 106 -58.56 -35.79 -30.29
CA TYR A 106 -57.78 -35.36 -29.12
C TYR A 106 -58.01 -33.89 -28.80
N THR A 107 -57.65 -33.47 -27.59
CA THR A 107 -57.54 -32.07 -27.14
C THR A 107 -56.07 -31.71 -27.07
N ASP A 108 -55.63 -30.55 -27.58
CA ASP A 108 -54.25 -30.11 -27.48
C ASP A 108 -53.79 -30.04 -26.01
N ALA A 109 -52.54 -30.40 -25.76
CA ALA A 109 -51.90 -30.15 -24.48
C ALA A 109 -51.75 -28.62 -24.26
N GLN A 110 -51.67 -28.21 -23.00
CA GLN A 110 -51.53 -26.81 -22.61
C GLN A 110 -50.36 -26.59 -21.68
N ALA A 111 -49.68 -25.47 -21.82
CA ALA A 111 -48.58 -25.08 -20.91
C ALA A 111 -49.19 -24.48 -19.64
N ASP A 112 -48.92 -25.08 -18.48
CA ASP A 112 -49.29 -24.52 -17.16
C ASP A 112 -48.13 -23.65 -16.62
N THR A 113 -46.89 -23.97 -16.98
CA THR A 113 -45.72 -23.23 -16.61
C THR A 113 -45.28 -22.33 -17.76
N ARG A 114 -45.07 -21.03 -17.48
CA ARG A 114 -44.65 -20.05 -18.51
C ARG A 114 -43.15 -19.83 -18.56
N GLN A 115 -42.48 -19.95 -17.38
CA GLN A 115 -41.07 -19.70 -17.26
C GLN A 115 -40.44 -20.63 -16.20
N ILE A 116 -39.25 -21.09 -16.50
CA ILE A 116 -38.39 -21.87 -15.60
C ILE A 116 -36.99 -21.25 -15.61
N THR A 117 -36.21 -21.47 -14.53
CA THR A 117 -34.87 -20.94 -14.39
C THR A 117 -33.90 -22.06 -14.08
N TYR A 118 -32.76 -22.07 -14.76
CA TYR A 118 -31.61 -22.89 -14.45
C TYR A 118 -30.43 -22.00 -14.09
N VAL A 119 -29.79 -22.24 -12.94
CA VAL A 119 -28.54 -21.58 -12.56
C VAL A 119 -27.40 -22.51 -12.90
N LYS A 120 -26.46 -22.04 -13.71
CA LYS A 120 -25.27 -22.82 -14.10
C LYS A 120 -24.51 -23.29 -12.86
N ARG A 121 -23.83 -24.42 -12.95
CA ARG A 121 -23.11 -25.04 -11.83
C ARG A 121 -23.96 -25.46 -10.62
N SER A 122 -25.28 -25.30 -10.65
CA SER A 122 -26.16 -25.77 -9.58
C SER A 122 -26.17 -27.31 -9.47
N GLY A 123 -25.98 -28.00 -10.59
CA GLY A 123 -26.12 -29.46 -10.67
C GLY A 123 -27.57 -29.97 -10.46
N GLN A 124 -28.57 -29.07 -10.45
CA GLN A 124 -29.95 -29.38 -10.22
C GLN A 124 -30.71 -29.51 -11.53
N ASP A 125 -31.48 -30.57 -11.70
CA ASP A 125 -32.44 -30.71 -12.79
C ASP A 125 -33.54 -29.64 -12.67
N VAL A 126 -34.16 -29.27 -13.78
CA VAL A 126 -35.27 -28.32 -13.79
C VAL A 126 -36.53 -29.01 -14.34
N SER A 127 -37.61 -28.88 -13.62
CA SER A 127 -38.90 -29.46 -14.01
C SER A 127 -39.95 -28.37 -14.26
N PHE A 128 -40.84 -28.66 -15.17
CA PHE A 128 -42.05 -27.87 -15.43
C PHE A 128 -43.23 -28.78 -15.74
N HIS A 129 -44.42 -28.25 -15.72
CA HIS A 129 -45.66 -29.01 -15.91
C HIS A 129 -46.40 -28.56 -17.17
N VAL A 130 -47.00 -29.53 -17.85
CA VAL A 130 -47.91 -29.36 -18.97
C VAL A 130 -49.19 -30.18 -18.73
N ALA A 131 -50.37 -29.61 -18.98
CA ALA A 131 -51.64 -30.34 -18.97
C ALA A 131 -51.72 -31.19 -20.24
N LEU A 132 -51.50 -32.49 -20.09
CA LEU A 132 -51.39 -33.44 -21.23
C LEU A 132 -52.69 -33.68 -21.99
N ASN A 133 -53.83 -33.56 -21.34
CA ASN A 133 -55.13 -33.91 -21.91
C ASN A 133 -55.14 -35.30 -22.58
N GLY A 134 -54.42 -36.30 -21.98
CA GLY A 134 -54.27 -37.67 -22.51
C GLY A 134 -53.20 -37.84 -23.58
N ASN A 135 -52.51 -36.74 -24.00
CA ASN A 135 -51.39 -36.82 -24.92
C ASN A 135 -50.08 -37.28 -24.22
N THR A 136 -49.11 -37.66 -25.02
CA THR A 136 -47.80 -38.06 -24.51
C THR A 136 -46.72 -37.10 -25.03
N VAL A 137 -45.83 -36.62 -24.19
CA VAL A 137 -44.67 -35.81 -24.61
C VAL A 137 -43.73 -36.67 -25.46
N THR A 138 -43.35 -36.21 -26.64
CA THR A 138 -42.44 -36.90 -27.55
C THR A 138 -41.10 -36.20 -27.70
N GLY A 139 -41.01 -34.90 -27.35
CA GLY A 139 -39.75 -34.14 -27.50
C GLY A 139 -39.85 -32.81 -26.79
N VAL A 140 -38.66 -32.31 -26.45
CA VAL A 140 -38.42 -30.91 -26.05
C VAL A 140 -37.30 -30.38 -26.93
N GLN A 141 -37.52 -29.21 -27.52
CA GLN A 141 -36.56 -28.61 -28.46
C GLN A 141 -36.49 -27.10 -28.28
N LEU A 142 -35.35 -26.51 -28.66
CA LEU A 142 -35.20 -25.05 -28.75
C LEU A 142 -36.00 -24.46 -29.91
N ALA A 143 -36.14 -23.14 -29.97
CA ALA A 143 -36.88 -22.45 -31.02
C ALA A 143 -36.33 -22.67 -32.44
N ASP A 144 -35.05 -23.00 -32.56
CA ASP A 144 -34.40 -23.35 -33.81
C ASP A 144 -34.59 -24.81 -34.24
N GLY A 145 -35.31 -25.59 -33.44
CA GLY A 145 -35.55 -27.01 -33.66
C GLY A 145 -34.46 -27.95 -33.07
N THR A 146 -33.45 -27.41 -32.39
CA THR A 146 -32.42 -28.22 -31.72
C THR A 146 -33.03 -29.03 -30.58
N PRO A 147 -32.99 -30.37 -30.60
CA PRO A 147 -33.57 -31.19 -29.52
C PRO A 147 -32.77 -31.11 -28.25
N LEU A 148 -33.43 -31.03 -27.11
CA LEU A 148 -32.85 -31.17 -25.78
C LEU A 148 -32.86 -32.64 -25.38
N ALA A 149 -31.67 -33.21 -25.32
CA ALA A 149 -31.50 -34.66 -25.01
C ALA A 149 -31.69 -34.94 -23.51
N GLY A 150 -32.12 -36.18 -23.21
CA GLY A 150 -32.14 -36.69 -21.84
C GLY A 150 -33.29 -36.20 -20.96
N PHE A 151 -34.27 -35.46 -21.51
CA PHE A 151 -35.45 -35.09 -20.76
C PHE A 151 -36.26 -36.36 -20.38
N THR A 152 -37.00 -36.27 -19.27
CA THR A 152 -38.00 -37.27 -18.89
C THR A 152 -39.35 -36.60 -18.78
N ALA A 153 -40.40 -37.33 -19.09
CA ALA A 153 -41.78 -36.88 -18.95
C ALA A 153 -42.57 -37.92 -18.19
N ALA A 154 -43.27 -37.49 -17.15
CA ALA A 154 -44.12 -38.33 -16.33
C ALA A 154 -45.59 -38.31 -16.86
N GLU A 155 -46.38 -39.30 -16.47
CA GLU A 155 -47.80 -39.39 -16.86
C GLU A 155 -48.65 -38.28 -16.31
N ASP A 156 -48.22 -37.62 -15.22
CA ASP A 156 -48.87 -36.45 -14.66
C ASP A 156 -48.61 -35.15 -15.44
N GLY A 157 -47.73 -35.18 -16.44
CA GLY A 157 -47.35 -33.98 -17.24
C GLY A 157 -46.12 -33.27 -16.76
N THR A 158 -45.42 -33.78 -15.73
CA THR A 158 -44.15 -33.21 -15.29
C THR A 158 -43.02 -33.56 -16.28
N VAL A 159 -42.41 -32.56 -16.85
CA VAL A 159 -41.25 -32.66 -17.75
C VAL A 159 -40.01 -32.20 -17.01
N THR A 160 -38.98 -33.05 -16.94
CA THR A 160 -37.73 -32.78 -16.26
C THR A 160 -36.57 -32.71 -17.25
N LEU A 161 -35.83 -31.62 -17.21
CA LEU A 161 -34.63 -31.37 -18.02
C LEU A 161 -33.40 -31.61 -17.17
N PRO A 162 -32.47 -32.48 -17.57
CA PRO A 162 -31.28 -32.78 -16.77
C PRO A 162 -30.31 -31.58 -16.74
N ALA A 163 -29.72 -31.35 -15.57
CA ALA A 163 -28.69 -30.29 -15.36
C ALA A 163 -27.55 -30.36 -16.37
N ALA A 164 -27.13 -31.61 -16.74
CA ALA A 164 -26.04 -31.79 -17.73
C ALA A 164 -26.35 -31.19 -19.10
N THR A 165 -27.61 -31.33 -19.56
CA THR A 165 -28.06 -30.74 -20.84
C THR A 165 -28.13 -29.22 -20.73
N LEU A 166 -28.68 -28.69 -19.61
CA LEU A 166 -28.83 -27.26 -19.38
C LEU A 166 -27.50 -26.53 -19.17
N GLN A 167 -26.51 -27.22 -18.57
CA GLN A 167 -25.17 -26.68 -18.36
C GLN A 167 -24.43 -26.33 -19.67
N ALA A 168 -24.75 -27.05 -20.75
CA ALA A 168 -24.14 -26.82 -22.07
C ALA A 168 -24.67 -25.57 -22.78
N LEU A 169 -25.83 -25.04 -22.37
CA LEU A 169 -26.41 -23.81 -22.93
C LEU A 169 -25.64 -22.58 -22.45
N ALA A 170 -25.50 -21.57 -23.30
CA ALA A 170 -25.02 -20.28 -22.88
C ALA A 170 -26.02 -19.60 -21.91
N ALA A 171 -25.56 -18.65 -21.10
CA ALA A 171 -26.50 -17.85 -20.27
C ALA A 171 -27.38 -16.99 -21.19
N GLY A 172 -28.68 -17.00 -20.92
CA GLY A 172 -29.67 -16.28 -21.73
C GLY A 172 -31.05 -16.92 -21.63
N ASP A 173 -32.02 -16.36 -22.31
CA ASP A 173 -33.38 -16.85 -22.36
C ASP A 173 -33.62 -17.65 -23.65
N TYR A 174 -34.21 -18.81 -23.49
CA TYR A 174 -34.56 -19.73 -24.58
C TYR A 174 -36.04 -20.03 -24.56
N THR A 175 -36.69 -20.05 -25.73
CA THR A 175 -38.05 -20.60 -25.87
C THR A 175 -37.91 -22.09 -26.15
N LEU A 176 -38.44 -22.91 -25.25
CA LEU A 176 -38.57 -24.34 -25.42
C LEU A 176 -39.92 -24.67 -26.02
N TYR A 177 -39.94 -25.57 -26.98
CA TYR A 177 -41.16 -26.16 -27.54
C TYR A 177 -41.28 -27.62 -27.13
N VAL A 178 -42.44 -28.01 -26.58
CA VAL A 178 -42.76 -29.40 -26.24
C VAL A 178 -43.63 -29.95 -27.35
N THR A 179 -43.30 -31.13 -27.83
CA THR A 179 -44.02 -31.83 -28.89
C THR A 179 -44.74 -33.04 -28.32
N TYR A 180 -45.87 -33.44 -28.94
CA TYR A 180 -46.79 -34.43 -28.38
C TYR A 180 -47.18 -35.48 -29.40
N ALA A 181 -47.47 -36.71 -28.89
CA ALA A 181 -48.23 -37.74 -29.60
C ALA A 181 -49.69 -37.71 -29.09
N PRO A 182 -50.65 -37.37 -29.92
CA PRO A 182 -52.05 -37.31 -29.58
C PRO A 182 -52.54 -38.67 -29.04
N LEU A 183 -53.07 -38.70 -27.78
CA LEU A 183 -53.49 -39.92 -27.07
C LEU A 183 -52.44 -41.05 -27.15
N GLY A 184 -51.13 -40.70 -27.16
CA GLY A 184 -50.02 -41.65 -27.26
C GLY A 184 -49.72 -42.21 -28.68
N VAL A 185 -50.39 -41.71 -29.69
CA VAL A 185 -50.24 -42.13 -31.07
C VAL A 185 -49.27 -41.14 -31.76
N ALA A 186 -48.21 -41.62 -32.39
CA ALA A 186 -47.31 -40.78 -33.17
C ALA A 186 -48.08 -40.09 -34.29
N TYR A 187 -48.02 -38.74 -34.36
CA TYR A 187 -48.71 -38.01 -35.37
C TYR A 187 -48.21 -38.34 -36.79
N ASN A 188 -49.15 -38.79 -37.61
CA ASN A 188 -48.90 -39.08 -39.02
C ASN A 188 -50.16 -38.71 -39.82
N ALA A 189 -50.22 -37.51 -40.36
CA ALA A 189 -51.35 -37.06 -41.19
C ALA A 189 -51.39 -37.83 -42.52
N ARG A 190 -52.46 -38.58 -42.71
CA ARG A 190 -52.71 -39.35 -43.95
C ARG A 190 -53.61 -38.61 -44.94
N TYR A 191 -54.44 -37.74 -44.41
CA TYR A 191 -55.44 -37.00 -45.17
C TYR A 191 -55.32 -35.48 -44.88
N GLU A 192 -55.67 -34.66 -45.83
CA GLU A 192 -55.60 -33.20 -45.66
C GLU A 192 -56.47 -32.65 -44.52
N ALA A 193 -57.54 -33.35 -44.14
CA ALA A 193 -58.38 -32.97 -43.01
C ALA A 193 -57.80 -33.28 -41.65
N SER A 194 -56.62 -33.91 -41.56
CA SER A 194 -55.94 -34.22 -40.31
C SER A 194 -55.32 -32.96 -39.72
N GLU A 195 -55.52 -32.78 -38.45
CA GLU A 195 -55.00 -31.65 -37.66
C GLU A 195 -53.78 -32.04 -36.84
N ALA A 196 -52.69 -31.29 -37.03
CA ALA A 196 -51.45 -31.53 -36.27
C ALA A 196 -51.58 -31.06 -34.79
N PRO A 197 -50.94 -31.76 -33.88
CA PRO A 197 -50.93 -31.34 -32.48
C PRO A 197 -50.15 -30.01 -32.32
N ALA A 198 -50.70 -29.09 -31.53
CA ALA A 198 -50.04 -27.87 -31.22
C ALA A 198 -48.87 -28.14 -30.24
N MET A 199 -47.76 -27.51 -30.50
CA MET A 199 -46.66 -27.46 -29.52
C MET A 199 -46.99 -26.48 -28.41
N THR A 200 -46.60 -26.75 -27.19
CA THR A 200 -46.62 -25.78 -26.09
C THR A 200 -45.27 -25.17 -25.93
N SER A 201 -45.21 -23.96 -25.39
CA SER A 201 -43.92 -23.26 -25.16
C SER A 201 -43.73 -22.88 -23.71
N VAL A 202 -42.50 -22.93 -23.25
CA VAL A 202 -42.03 -22.45 -21.95
C VAL A 202 -40.75 -21.67 -22.13
N VAL A 203 -40.54 -20.57 -21.40
CA VAL A 203 -39.29 -19.82 -21.42
C VAL A 203 -38.35 -20.42 -20.40
N LEU A 204 -37.16 -20.83 -20.84
CA LEU A 204 -36.04 -21.25 -19.98
C LEU A 204 -35.05 -20.09 -19.84
N SER A 205 -34.88 -19.58 -18.64
CA SER A 205 -33.86 -18.60 -18.29
C SER A 205 -32.63 -19.31 -17.74
N VAL A 206 -31.55 -19.34 -18.50
CA VAL A 206 -30.25 -19.88 -18.07
C VAL A 206 -29.43 -18.73 -17.48
N GLN A 207 -29.19 -18.78 -16.17
CA GLN A 207 -28.46 -17.76 -15.42
C GLN A 207 -27.06 -18.26 -15.05
N LYS A 208 -26.08 -17.35 -15.05
CA LYS A 208 -24.75 -17.63 -14.51
C LYS A 208 -24.84 -17.88 -13.01
N ALA A 209 -23.99 -18.77 -12.51
CA ALA A 209 -23.78 -18.92 -11.07
C ALA A 209 -23.16 -17.64 -10.49
N GLU A 210 -23.34 -17.40 -9.21
CA GLU A 210 -22.65 -16.32 -8.53
C GLU A 210 -21.14 -16.50 -8.61
N GLY A 211 -20.42 -15.46 -9.04
CA GLY A 211 -18.97 -15.42 -9.01
C GLY A 211 -18.46 -15.22 -7.59
N SER A 212 -17.23 -15.63 -7.35
CA SER A 212 -16.53 -15.38 -6.09
C SER A 212 -15.07 -15.07 -6.35
N VAL A 213 -14.55 -14.11 -5.62
CA VAL A 213 -13.11 -13.78 -5.60
C VAL A 213 -12.72 -13.44 -4.17
N ALA A 214 -11.54 -13.91 -3.73
CA ALA A 214 -11.01 -13.60 -2.41
C ALA A 214 -9.53 -13.23 -2.49
N ILE A 215 -9.15 -12.26 -1.66
CA ILE A 215 -7.77 -11.83 -1.43
C ILE A 215 -7.28 -12.55 -0.17
N LEU A 216 -6.30 -13.45 -0.31
CA LEU A 216 -5.90 -14.38 0.74
C LEU A 216 -4.93 -13.79 1.74
N ASP A 217 -4.00 -12.93 1.30
CA ASP A 217 -2.94 -12.38 2.12
C ASP A 217 -3.06 -10.86 2.32
N ASP A 218 -2.36 -10.39 3.33
CA ASP A 218 -2.17 -8.96 3.59
C ASP A 218 -0.82 -8.53 3.00
N VAL A 219 -0.86 -7.55 2.11
CA VAL A 219 0.33 -6.96 1.48
C VAL A 219 0.86 -5.74 2.23
N SER A 220 0.43 -5.51 3.48
CA SER A 220 0.98 -4.48 4.36
C SER A 220 2.45 -4.75 4.64
N ARG A 221 3.27 -3.69 4.65
CA ARG A 221 4.72 -3.81 4.86
C ARG A 221 5.35 -2.48 5.22
N ASP A 222 6.61 -2.54 5.64
CA ASP A 222 7.45 -1.37 5.69
C ASP A 222 7.92 -0.98 4.29
N TYR A 223 8.14 0.31 4.10
CA TYR A 223 8.70 0.84 2.86
C TYR A 223 10.05 0.20 2.53
N ASN A 224 10.24 -0.22 1.28
CA ASN A 224 11.45 -0.85 0.78
C ASN A 224 11.87 -0.35 -0.62
N GLY A 225 11.29 0.77 -1.08
CA GLY A 225 11.58 1.36 -2.38
C GLY A 225 10.95 0.63 -3.58
N GLN A 226 10.26 -0.50 -3.39
CA GLN A 226 9.63 -1.26 -4.46
C GLN A 226 8.10 -1.11 -4.42
N PRO A 227 7.39 -1.28 -5.56
CA PRO A 227 5.94 -1.42 -5.55
C PRO A 227 5.51 -2.63 -4.71
N VAL A 228 4.28 -2.62 -4.16
CA VAL A 228 3.73 -3.80 -3.48
C VAL A 228 3.56 -4.95 -4.46
N GLU A 229 3.74 -6.16 -3.96
CA GLU A 229 3.47 -7.38 -4.74
C GLU A 229 1.97 -7.58 -4.91
N THR A 230 1.60 -8.29 -5.96
CA THR A 230 0.21 -8.70 -6.15
C THR A 230 -0.17 -9.70 -5.06
N PRO A 231 -1.29 -9.49 -4.34
CA PRO A 231 -1.72 -10.44 -3.32
C PRO A 231 -2.06 -11.79 -3.92
N ALA A 232 -2.01 -12.83 -3.11
CA ALA A 232 -2.54 -14.13 -3.48
C ALA A 232 -4.07 -14.06 -3.60
N ILE A 233 -4.61 -14.61 -4.71
CA ILE A 233 -6.02 -14.49 -5.09
C ILE A 233 -6.58 -15.87 -5.36
N THR A 234 -7.82 -16.11 -4.94
CA THR A 234 -8.64 -17.23 -5.43
C THR A 234 -9.91 -16.68 -6.06
N SER A 235 -10.39 -17.35 -7.12
CA SER A 235 -11.66 -17.03 -7.77
C SER A 235 -12.35 -18.29 -8.25
N LEU A 236 -13.66 -18.22 -8.39
CA LEU A 236 -14.43 -19.21 -9.15
C LEU A 236 -14.43 -18.81 -10.63
N GLY A 237 -14.33 -19.83 -11.48
CA GLY A 237 -14.35 -19.64 -12.94
C GLY A 237 -12.98 -19.34 -13.55
N THR A 238 -13.01 -18.99 -14.82
CA THR A 238 -11.84 -18.71 -15.67
C THR A 238 -11.79 -17.25 -16.13
N GLY A 239 -12.69 -16.42 -15.62
CA GLY A 239 -12.76 -14.99 -15.95
C GLY A 239 -11.46 -14.26 -15.62
N ALA A 240 -11.05 -13.32 -16.46
CA ALA A 240 -9.83 -12.54 -16.27
C ALA A 240 -9.84 -11.79 -14.93
N LEU A 241 -8.70 -11.85 -14.21
CA LEU A 241 -8.53 -11.12 -12.96
C LEU A 241 -7.92 -9.75 -13.24
N THR A 242 -8.52 -8.72 -12.67
CA THR A 242 -7.98 -7.35 -12.67
C THR A 242 -7.67 -6.95 -11.24
N VAL A 243 -6.43 -6.50 -10.98
CA VAL A 243 -5.97 -5.99 -9.69
C VAL A 243 -5.76 -4.50 -9.79
N GLU A 244 -6.38 -3.76 -8.91
CA GLU A 244 -6.32 -2.30 -8.86
C GLU A 244 -6.04 -1.84 -7.44
N TYR A 245 -5.37 -0.72 -7.31
CA TYR A 245 -4.99 -0.12 -6.05
C TYR A 245 -5.51 1.31 -5.97
N ARG A 246 -5.90 1.74 -4.79
CA ARG A 246 -6.40 3.08 -4.53
C ARG A 246 -5.78 3.64 -3.25
N PRO A 247 -5.12 4.81 -3.29
CA PRO A 247 -4.75 5.52 -2.06
C PRO A 247 -6.02 6.01 -1.35
N GLN A 248 -5.94 6.21 -0.05
CA GLN A 248 -7.07 6.74 0.72
C GLN A 248 -7.56 8.06 0.13
N GLY A 249 -8.85 8.11 -0.25
CA GLY A 249 -9.47 9.28 -0.88
C GLY A 249 -9.17 9.48 -2.36
N GLY A 250 -8.41 8.58 -3.01
CA GLY A 250 -8.10 8.64 -4.45
C GLY A 250 -8.93 7.69 -5.30
N GLU A 251 -8.54 7.55 -6.56
CA GLU A 251 -9.17 6.67 -7.55
C GLU A 251 -8.40 5.35 -7.70
N PHE A 252 -9.08 4.31 -8.19
CA PHE A 252 -8.47 3.02 -8.48
C PHE A 252 -7.61 3.08 -9.75
N THR A 253 -6.40 2.54 -9.67
CA THR A 253 -5.46 2.36 -10.79
C THR A 253 -4.85 0.97 -10.77
N THR A 254 -4.35 0.51 -11.90
CA THR A 254 -3.63 -0.78 -11.99
C THR A 254 -2.18 -0.68 -11.54
N GLN A 255 -1.67 0.53 -11.28
CA GLN A 255 -0.31 0.73 -10.81
C GLN A 255 -0.21 0.40 -9.32
N ALA A 256 0.64 -0.57 -8.98
CA ALA A 256 0.90 -0.94 -7.60
C ALA A 256 1.64 0.21 -6.87
N PRO A 257 1.17 0.62 -5.66
CA PRO A 257 1.79 1.70 -4.91
C PRO A 257 3.12 1.27 -4.31
N LYS A 258 4.05 2.23 -4.18
CA LYS A 258 5.30 2.05 -3.46
C LYS A 258 5.45 2.98 -2.25
N ALA A 259 4.85 4.16 -2.28
CA ALA A 259 5.00 5.17 -1.23
C ALA A 259 4.27 4.80 0.06
N VAL A 260 4.72 5.39 1.15
CA VAL A 260 4.05 5.27 2.46
C VAL A 260 2.62 5.79 2.37
N GLY A 261 1.69 5.06 2.98
CA GLY A 261 0.27 5.44 2.95
C GLY A 261 -0.67 4.30 3.29
N SER A 262 -1.94 4.63 3.34
CA SER A 262 -3.05 3.67 3.47
C SER A 262 -3.71 3.47 2.11
N TYR A 263 -3.93 2.23 1.74
CA TYR A 263 -4.40 1.83 0.42
C TYR A 263 -5.51 0.79 0.52
N THR A 264 -6.28 0.69 -0.54
CA THR A 264 -7.21 -0.41 -0.77
C THR A 264 -6.80 -1.13 -2.05
N VAL A 265 -6.61 -2.44 -2.00
CA VAL A 265 -6.53 -3.28 -3.20
C VAL A 265 -7.92 -3.80 -3.52
N ARG A 266 -8.30 -3.73 -4.79
CA ARG A 266 -9.51 -4.32 -5.34
C ARG A 266 -9.12 -5.36 -6.37
N VAL A 267 -9.71 -6.54 -6.25
CA VAL A 267 -9.59 -7.59 -7.25
C VAL A 267 -10.96 -7.82 -7.85
N THR A 268 -11.05 -7.82 -9.16
CA THR A 268 -12.28 -8.12 -9.91
C THR A 268 -12.02 -9.33 -10.80
N ALA A 269 -12.83 -10.37 -10.65
CA ALA A 269 -12.94 -11.47 -11.59
C ALA A 269 -14.02 -11.13 -12.62
N ALA A 270 -13.67 -11.09 -13.89
CA ALA A 270 -14.63 -10.90 -14.95
C ALA A 270 -15.61 -12.07 -15.03
N ALA A 271 -16.81 -11.84 -15.53
CA ALA A 271 -17.73 -12.93 -15.83
C ALA A 271 -17.14 -13.85 -16.91
N ASP A 272 -17.36 -15.15 -16.78
CA ASP A 272 -17.10 -16.17 -17.80
C ASP A 272 -18.40 -16.83 -18.27
N ASP A 273 -18.32 -17.99 -18.90
CA ASP A 273 -19.50 -18.70 -19.40
C ASP A 273 -20.41 -19.23 -18.29
N ASP A 274 -19.85 -19.55 -17.12
CA ASP A 274 -20.54 -20.20 -16.03
C ASP A 274 -20.82 -19.30 -14.84
N TYR A 275 -19.95 -18.28 -14.59
CA TYR A 275 -20.01 -17.42 -13.41
C TYR A 275 -20.21 -15.95 -13.76
N ALA A 276 -20.97 -15.25 -12.95
CA ALA A 276 -21.08 -13.79 -12.97
C ALA A 276 -19.77 -13.16 -12.46
N SER A 277 -19.56 -11.88 -12.81
CA SER A 277 -18.43 -11.11 -12.27
C SER A 277 -18.53 -10.98 -10.76
N ALA A 278 -17.37 -10.99 -10.10
CA ALA A 278 -17.27 -10.78 -8.66
C ALA A 278 -16.10 -9.85 -8.32
N SER A 279 -16.17 -9.15 -7.19
CA SER A 279 -15.08 -8.33 -6.71
C SER A 279 -14.89 -8.46 -5.21
N ALA A 280 -13.62 -8.35 -4.77
CA ALA A 280 -13.24 -8.27 -3.37
C ALA A 280 -12.31 -7.08 -3.16
N GLN A 281 -12.33 -6.52 -1.94
CA GLN A 281 -11.45 -5.43 -1.55
C GLN A 281 -10.80 -5.74 -0.20
N ARG A 282 -9.55 -5.26 -0.04
CA ARG A 282 -8.82 -5.34 1.21
C ARG A 282 -7.99 -4.08 1.42
N ASN A 283 -8.02 -3.55 2.64
CA ASN A 283 -7.17 -2.45 3.03
C ASN A 283 -5.80 -2.97 3.45
N PHE A 284 -4.76 -2.21 3.12
CA PHE A 284 -3.39 -2.47 3.53
C PHE A 284 -2.65 -1.15 3.75
N ARG A 285 -1.47 -1.22 4.35
CA ARG A 285 -0.67 -0.05 4.66
C ARG A 285 0.80 -0.29 4.32
N ILE A 286 1.43 0.73 3.74
CA ILE A 286 2.89 0.83 3.66
C ILE A 286 3.30 1.79 4.77
N THR A 287 4.09 1.31 5.73
CA THR A 287 4.60 2.08 6.86
C THR A 287 5.98 2.65 6.55
N ALA A 288 6.34 3.78 7.18
CA ALA A 288 7.63 4.40 6.97
C ALA A 288 8.76 3.46 7.41
N LYS A 289 9.82 3.41 6.62
CA LYS A 289 11.03 2.66 6.96
C LYS A 289 11.73 3.34 8.13
N SER A 290 11.85 2.65 9.24
CA SER A 290 12.65 3.10 10.37
C SER A 290 14.13 3.11 10.00
N VAL A 291 14.80 4.25 10.26
CA VAL A 291 16.23 4.44 10.00
C VAL A 291 16.92 5.12 11.17
N THR A 292 18.24 4.89 11.28
CA THR A 292 19.18 5.57 12.16
C THR A 292 20.22 6.32 11.34
N ILE A 293 20.88 7.29 11.94
CA ILE A 293 22.02 7.96 11.37
C ILE A 293 23.26 7.48 12.14
N ASP A 294 24.18 6.83 11.43
CA ASP A 294 25.38 6.24 12.00
C ASP A 294 26.62 6.96 11.48
N GLY A 295 27.73 6.92 12.26
CA GLY A 295 29.02 7.45 11.83
C GLY A 295 29.13 8.98 11.82
N VAL A 296 28.30 9.69 12.59
CA VAL A 296 28.48 11.13 12.82
C VAL A 296 29.75 11.35 13.63
N THR A 297 30.62 12.24 13.18
CA THR A 297 31.87 12.57 13.87
C THR A 297 31.97 14.06 14.11
N VAL A 298 32.69 14.42 15.19
CA VAL A 298 33.03 15.80 15.52
C VAL A 298 34.55 15.99 15.48
N GLU A 299 35.01 17.23 15.47
CA GLU A 299 36.44 17.54 15.70
C GLU A 299 36.89 16.86 17.01
N PRO A 300 38.05 16.22 17.03
CA PRO A 300 38.52 15.48 18.21
C PRO A 300 38.78 16.38 19.42
N SER A 301 39.02 17.66 19.20
CA SER A 301 39.16 18.65 20.24
C SER A 301 38.84 20.05 19.77
N LYS A 302 38.48 20.92 20.72
CA LYS A 302 38.45 22.37 20.53
C LYS A 302 39.24 23.06 21.64
N THR A 303 39.75 24.27 21.36
CA THR A 303 40.27 25.17 22.40
C THR A 303 39.07 25.80 23.11
N TYR A 304 39.16 25.96 24.42
CA TYR A 304 38.14 26.59 25.26
C TYR A 304 37.73 27.96 24.70
N ASP A 305 36.42 28.16 24.50
CA ASP A 305 35.81 29.36 23.92
C ASP A 305 34.59 29.85 24.73
N GLY A 306 34.33 29.22 25.89
CA GLY A 306 33.20 29.55 26.76
C GLY A 306 31.88 28.93 26.32
N THR A 307 31.82 28.19 25.18
CA THR A 307 30.61 27.57 24.65
C THR A 307 30.62 26.05 24.80
N THR A 308 29.44 25.44 24.65
CA THR A 308 29.31 23.98 24.57
C THR A 308 29.29 23.46 23.13
N ASP A 309 29.37 24.30 22.13
CA ASP A 309 29.25 23.90 20.73
C ASP A 309 30.40 23.01 20.31
N ALA A 310 30.07 21.92 19.59
CA ALA A 310 31.04 21.04 18.96
C ALA A 310 30.90 21.10 17.43
N THR A 311 32.00 21.10 16.71
CA THR A 311 32.01 21.14 15.25
C THR A 311 31.81 19.75 14.66
N ILE A 312 30.75 19.54 13.88
CA ILE A 312 30.50 18.28 13.16
C ILE A 312 31.43 18.22 11.94
N VAL A 313 32.17 17.13 11.79
CA VAL A 313 33.05 16.84 10.64
C VAL A 313 32.32 16.03 9.58
N THR A 314 31.59 14.97 10.00
CA THR A 314 30.78 14.16 9.09
C THR A 314 29.34 14.09 9.59
N GLY A 315 28.39 14.29 8.68
CA GLY A 315 26.95 14.22 9.00
C GLY A 315 26.40 12.81 9.14
N GLY A 316 27.26 11.78 9.02
CA GLY A 316 26.87 10.39 9.10
C GLY A 316 26.21 9.83 7.84
N THR A 317 25.72 8.60 7.95
CA THR A 317 25.02 7.87 6.89
C THR A 317 23.76 7.21 7.44
N LEU A 318 22.75 7.04 6.59
CA LEU A 318 21.53 6.33 6.96
C LEU A 318 21.75 4.82 6.98
N SER A 319 21.14 4.13 7.96
CA SER A 319 21.14 2.66 8.04
C SER A 319 20.43 2.00 6.87
N ALA A 320 19.52 2.72 6.17
CA ALA A 320 18.92 2.32 4.91
C ALA A 320 18.53 3.56 4.10
N ASN A 321 18.79 3.50 2.79
CA ASN A 321 18.34 4.49 1.80
C ASN A 321 18.05 3.77 0.48
N PHE A 322 16.78 3.69 0.08
CA PHE A 322 16.33 3.03 -1.15
C PHE A 322 16.12 4.03 -2.31
N ASP A 323 16.16 5.34 -2.03
CA ASP A 323 15.82 6.41 -2.97
C ASP A 323 17.03 7.29 -3.34
N GLY A 324 18.22 6.94 -2.86
CA GLY A 324 19.46 7.64 -3.23
C GLY A 324 19.43 9.12 -2.86
N ASN A 325 19.59 9.99 -3.85
CA ASN A 325 19.68 11.44 -3.64
C ASN A 325 18.33 12.11 -3.32
N ASP A 326 17.21 11.42 -3.50
CA ASP A 326 15.88 11.91 -3.14
C ASP A 326 15.62 11.84 -1.63
N LEU A 327 16.58 11.27 -0.87
CA LEU A 327 16.60 11.26 0.58
C LEU A 327 17.95 11.77 1.09
N ARG A 328 17.95 12.80 1.92
CA ARG A 328 19.17 13.40 2.49
C ARG A 328 19.03 13.61 4.00
N ILE A 329 20.17 13.63 4.67
CA ILE A 329 20.27 14.00 6.09
C ILE A 329 20.39 15.52 6.17
N VAL A 330 19.54 16.14 6.97
CA VAL A 330 19.76 17.50 7.47
C VAL A 330 20.60 17.38 8.72
N THR A 331 21.84 17.89 8.65
CA THR A 331 22.77 17.86 9.77
C THR A 331 22.28 18.81 10.86
N GLY A 332 22.16 18.30 12.07
CA GLY A 332 21.79 19.07 13.24
C GLY A 332 22.99 19.75 13.92
N SER A 333 22.96 19.85 15.22
CA SER A 333 24.01 20.41 16.07
C SER A 333 24.62 19.35 16.98
N ALA A 334 25.84 19.63 17.43
CA ALA A 334 26.56 18.86 18.43
C ALA A 334 26.94 19.73 19.62
N ALA A 335 26.81 19.22 20.81
CA ALA A 335 27.13 19.96 22.03
C ALA A 335 27.81 19.07 23.05
N TYR A 336 28.87 19.63 23.66
CA TYR A 336 29.50 19.06 24.84
C TYR A 336 28.56 19.10 26.06
N ASP A 337 28.76 18.20 27.00
CA ASP A 337 28.05 18.12 28.29
C ASP A 337 28.33 19.29 29.23
N GLY A 338 29.27 20.18 28.88
CA GLY A 338 29.62 21.38 29.60
C GLY A 338 30.76 22.13 28.94
N LYS A 339 30.91 23.46 29.22
CA LYS A 339 31.90 24.35 28.58
C LYS A 339 33.33 24.11 29.03
N ASN A 340 33.54 23.52 30.23
CA ASN A 340 34.86 23.48 30.87
C ASN A 340 35.84 22.49 30.20
N VAL A 341 37.09 22.81 30.27
CA VAL A 341 38.21 21.99 29.83
C VAL A 341 38.12 20.58 30.40
N GLY A 342 38.43 19.59 29.58
CA GLY A 342 38.44 18.18 29.96
C GLY A 342 38.68 17.27 28.77
N THR A 343 39.13 16.06 29.05
CA THR A 343 39.38 15.01 28.05
C THR A 343 38.19 14.02 28.05
N GLY A 344 37.86 13.47 26.86
CA GLY A 344 36.81 12.47 26.71
C GLY A 344 35.41 12.98 27.13
N LYS A 345 35.15 14.26 27.00
CA LYS A 345 33.85 14.86 27.33
C LYS A 345 32.78 14.34 26.40
N THR A 346 31.61 14.04 26.97
CA THR A 346 30.47 13.58 26.16
C THR A 346 29.97 14.67 25.23
N VAL A 347 29.79 14.31 23.96
CA VAL A 347 29.17 15.15 22.95
C VAL A 347 27.86 14.50 22.52
N SER A 348 26.76 15.23 22.65
CA SER A 348 25.41 14.83 22.21
C SER A 348 25.02 15.51 20.91
N PHE A 349 24.21 14.83 20.12
CA PHE A 349 23.67 15.34 18.86
C PHE A 349 22.18 15.65 18.99
N SER A 350 21.71 16.69 18.28
CA SER A 350 20.32 17.09 18.25
C SER A 350 19.97 17.78 16.94
N GLY A 351 18.66 17.81 16.60
CA GLY A 351 18.17 18.54 15.42
C GLY A 351 18.46 17.86 14.08
N PHE A 352 18.96 16.62 14.06
CA PHE A 352 19.08 15.87 12.83
C PHE A 352 17.69 15.49 12.32
N SER A 353 17.46 15.63 11.03
CA SER A 353 16.22 15.29 10.36
C SER A 353 16.47 14.78 8.94
N LEU A 354 15.41 14.34 8.28
CA LEU A 354 15.45 13.88 6.89
C LEU A 354 14.77 14.89 5.99
N GLU A 355 15.30 15.08 4.79
CA GLU A 355 14.70 15.92 3.75
C GLU A 355 14.80 15.27 2.37
N GLY A 356 14.06 15.83 1.40
CA GLY A 356 13.96 15.37 0.03
C GLY A 356 12.59 14.79 -0.28
N ASP A 357 12.32 14.54 -1.56
CA ASP A 357 11.00 14.08 -2.04
C ASP A 357 10.59 12.71 -1.47
N ALA A 358 11.58 11.91 -1.07
CA ALA A 358 11.35 10.59 -0.48
C ALA A 358 11.29 10.60 1.06
N ALA A 359 11.49 11.75 1.72
CA ALA A 359 11.66 11.81 3.19
C ALA A 359 10.46 11.24 3.96
N GLU A 360 9.23 11.43 3.45
CA GLU A 360 8.01 10.90 4.08
C GLU A 360 7.95 9.37 4.12
N ASN A 361 8.75 8.68 3.29
CA ASN A 361 8.85 7.23 3.28
C ASN A 361 9.73 6.66 4.40
N TYR A 362 10.38 7.53 5.18
CA TYR A 362 11.31 7.13 6.24
C TYR A 362 10.95 7.79 7.58
N ALA A 363 11.29 7.12 8.65
CA ALA A 363 11.15 7.62 10.00
C ALA A 363 12.50 7.53 10.73
N LEU A 364 13.09 8.69 11.07
CA LEU A 364 14.26 8.74 11.93
C LEU A 364 13.81 8.40 13.36
N THR A 365 14.28 7.28 13.88
CA THR A 365 13.81 6.74 15.17
C THR A 365 14.51 7.35 16.38
N SER A 366 15.74 7.88 16.19
CA SER A 366 16.52 8.52 17.24
C SER A 366 17.53 9.49 16.62
N GLN A 367 17.99 10.46 17.41
CA GLN A 367 19.16 11.24 17.05
C GLN A 367 20.41 10.34 17.03
N PRO A 368 21.49 10.74 16.32
CA PRO A 368 22.74 9.97 16.30
C PRO A 368 23.25 9.68 17.71
N ALA A 369 23.91 8.54 17.87
CA ALA A 369 24.55 8.18 19.14
C ALA A 369 25.65 9.20 19.50
N GLY A 370 25.69 9.64 20.78
CA GLY A 370 26.70 10.54 21.27
C GLY A 370 28.13 9.97 21.11
N THR A 371 29.09 10.87 21.07
CA THR A 371 30.52 10.56 20.99
C THR A 371 31.29 11.27 22.09
N THR A 372 32.61 11.25 22.04
CA THR A 372 33.46 11.99 22.97
C THR A 372 34.50 12.83 22.22
N ALA A 373 34.83 14.01 22.78
CA ALA A 373 35.89 14.87 22.28
C ALA A 373 36.46 15.72 23.42
N ASP A 374 37.59 16.40 23.21
CA ASP A 374 38.30 17.15 24.22
C ASP A 374 38.00 18.65 24.12
N ILE A 375 37.96 19.34 25.28
CA ILE A 375 38.13 20.78 25.35
C ILE A 375 39.49 21.07 25.95
N THR A 376 40.39 21.67 25.19
CA THR A 376 41.73 22.02 25.63
C THR A 376 41.78 23.43 26.19
N VAL A 377 42.79 23.69 27.05
CA VAL A 377 42.98 24.98 27.70
C VAL A 377 43.20 26.08 26.66
N ARG A 378 42.65 27.26 26.95
CA ARG A 378 42.88 28.49 26.20
C ARG A 378 44.10 29.20 26.75
N THR A 379 45.08 29.54 25.89
CA THR A 379 46.26 30.31 26.28
C THR A 379 45.89 31.78 26.43
N VAL A 380 46.24 32.35 27.57
CA VAL A 380 46.10 33.79 27.89
C VAL A 380 47.48 34.40 28.17
N THR A 381 47.57 35.67 27.96
CA THR A 381 48.85 36.47 28.11
C THR A 381 48.62 37.56 29.10
N VAL A 382 49.74 38.04 29.70
CA VAL A 382 49.74 39.28 30.47
C VAL A 382 49.99 40.45 29.52
N GLU A 383 49.03 41.36 29.46
CA GLU A 383 49.08 42.57 28.61
C GLU A 383 49.20 43.81 29.52
N ASP A 384 49.58 44.97 28.90
CA ASP A 384 49.77 46.28 29.57
C ASP A 384 50.73 46.17 30.78
N LEU A 385 51.73 45.30 30.66
CA LEU A 385 52.73 45.05 31.70
C LEU A 385 53.90 45.99 31.55
N HIS A 386 53.95 47.02 32.39
CA HIS A 386 55.00 48.01 32.44
C HIS A 386 55.57 48.13 33.85
N ILE A 387 56.87 48.43 33.97
CA ILE A 387 57.56 48.61 35.23
C ILE A 387 58.11 50.03 35.27
N GLN A 388 57.94 50.69 36.40
CA GLN A 388 58.44 52.04 36.60
C GLN A 388 59.98 52.07 36.64
N ASP A 389 60.58 53.00 35.96
CA ASP A 389 61.95 53.39 36.23
C ASP A 389 62.05 53.98 37.62
N LYS A 390 63.13 53.66 38.35
CA LYS A 390 63.32 54.19 39.69
C LYS A 390 64.67 54.87 39.82
N LEU A 391 64.76 55.76 40.80
CA LEU A 391 66.05 56.29 41.27
C LEU A 391 66.77 55.22 42.09
N TYR A 392 68.06 55.20 42.00
CA TYR A 392 68.90 54.33 42.79
C TYR A 392 68.62 54.49 44.30
N ASP A 393 68.26 53.41 44.95
CA ASP A 393 67.95 53.30 46.39
C ASP A 393 68.65 52.12 47.08
N GLY A 394 69.51 51.46 46.37
CA GLY A 394 70.28 50.30 46.86
C GLY A 394 69.47 49.01 46.99
N THR A 395 68.22 48.93 46.46
CA THR A 395 67.35 47.75 46.50
C THR A 395 67.04 47.28 45.10
N ASP A 396 66.61 45.99 44.98
CA ASP A 396 66.10 45.38 43.74
C ASP A 396 64.59 45.52 43.59
N ARG A 397 63.92 46.25 44.49
CA ARG A 397 62.47 46.40 44.45
C ARG A 397 62.08 47.16 43.17
N ALA A 398 61.10 46.57 42.44
CA ALA A 398 60.48 47.19 41.29
C ALA A 398 58.99 47.44 41.58
N GLU A 399 58.38 48.39 40.90
CA GLU A 399 56.96 48.74 41.02
C GLU A 399 56.33 48.75 39.65
N TYR A 400 55.06 48.39 39.60
CA TYR A 400 54.29 48.42 38.36
C TYR A 400 54.02 49.85 37.92
N ASP A 401 54.09 50.08 36.62
CA ASP A 401 53.58 51.31 36.01
C ASP A 401 52.21 51.01 35.39
N GLY A 402 51.12 51.18 36.14
CA GLY A 402 49.76 50.80 35.80
C GLY A 402 49.40 49.40 36.28
N GLU A 403 48.23 48.93 35.84
CA GLU A 403 47.70 47.63 36.18
C GLU A 403 47.80 46.69 34.98
N PRO A 404 48.58 45.61 35.02
CA PRO A 404 48.63 44.64 33.96
C PRO A 404 47.27 43.96 33.78
N THR A 405 46.87 43.69 32.55
CA THR A 405 45.61 43.10 32.17
C THR A 405 45.76 41.67 31.66
N LEU A 406 44.68 40.90 31.59
CA LEU A 406 44.68 39.57 31.07
C LEU A 406 44.17 39.59 29.60
N GLY A 407 45.07 39.25 28.67
CA GLY A 407 44.76 39.17 27.26
C GLY A 407 44.17 37.84 26.83
N ASN A 408 43.32 37.85 25.81
CA ASN A 408 42.72 36.64 25.19
C ASN A 408 41.81 35.82 26.10
N ALA A 409 41.30 36.37 27.23
CA ALA A 409 40.28 35.74 28.01
C ALA A 409 38.92 35.79 27.30
N VAL A 410 38.03 34.80 27.57
CA VAL A 410 36.66 34.79 27.03
C VAL A 410 35.83 35.85 27.79
N PRO A 411 35.18 36.77 27.07
CA PRO A 411 34.35 37.80 27.71
C PRO A 411 33.25 37.20 28.60
N GLY A 412 33.18 37.64 29.84
CA GLY A 412 32.17 37.20 30.78
C GLY A 412 32.56 36.00 31.66
N ASP A 413 33.73 35.42 31.45
CA ASP A 413 34.23 34.37 32.36
C ASP A 413 34.76 35.01 33.67
N ASP A 414 34.57 34.29 34.76
CA ASP A 414 35.16 34.61 36.04
C ASP A 414 36.60 34.14 36.12
N VAL A 415 37.51 34.97 35.54
CA VAL A 415 38.96 34.77 35.54
C VAL A 415 39.68 36.07 35.76
N ALA A 416 40.63 36.13 36.68
CA ALA A 416 41.41 37.31 37.01
C ALA A 416 42.87 36.95 37.13
N LEU A 417 43.76 37.95 36.80
CA LEU A 417 45.19 37.84 36.93
C LEU A 417 45.61 38.10 38.38
N VAL A 418 46.36 37.17 38.94
CA VAL A 418 47.12 37.40 40.19
C VAL A 418 48.54 37.74 39.80
N LYS A 419 48.92 39.00 40.15
CA LYS A 419 50.21 39.59 39.76
C LYS A 419 51.36 38.95 40.51
N GLY A 420 52.45 38.70 39.82
CA GLY A 420 53.72 38.36 40.43
C GLY A 420 54.34 39.62 41.11
N THR A 421 55.36 39.45 41.90
CA THR A 421 56.14 40.58 42.49
C THR A 421 57.33 40.84 41.57
N PRO A 422 57.46 42.06 41.02
CA PRO A 422 58.58 42.46 40.19
C PRO A 422 59.81 42.75 41.00
N SER A 423 60.98 42.41 40.47
CA SER A 423 62.27 42.83 41.03
C SER A 423 63.32 43.00 39.91
N PHE A 424 64.18 43.98 40.06
CA PHE A 424 65.33 44.16 39.17
C PHE A 424 66.28 43.00 39.31
N THR A 425 66.88 42.52 38.21
CA THR A 425 67.95 41.51 38.28
C THR A 425 69.28 42.05 38.72
N SER A 426 69.46 43.37 38.82
CA SER A 426 70.60 44.12 39.31
C SER A 426 70.14 45.33 40.10
N ILE A 427 70.90 45.69 41.14
CA ILE A 427 70.65 46.91 41.93
C ILE A 427 71.48 48.11 41.40
N ARG A 428 72.22 47.94 40.30
CA ARG A 428 73.12 48.96 39.78
C ARG A 428 72.35 49.90 38.87
N VAL A 429 72.79 51.13 38.82
CA VAL A 429 72.34 52.13 37.84
C VAL A 429 72.65 51.61 36.43
N ALA A 430 71.63 51.44 35.62
CA ALA A 430 71.70 51.04 34.21
C ALA A 430 70.35 51.19 33.57
N GLU A 431 70.33 51.39 32.26
CA GLU A 431 69.11 51.31 31.43
C GLU A 431 68.82 49.83 31.09
N ASP A 432 67.52 49.54 30.76
CA ASP A 432 67.03 48.26 30.30
C ASP A 432 67.44 47.02 31.17
N ILE A 433 67.47 47.19 32.49
CA ILE A 433 67.74 46.12 33.42
C ILE A 433 66.56 45.14 33.35
N ALA A 434 66.84 43.86 33.13
CA ALA A 434 65.80 42.84 33.11
C ALA A 434 65.04 42.75 34.45
N ILE A 435 63.75 42.60 34.38
CA ILE A 435 62.85 42.41 35.53
C ILE A 435 62.57 40.93 35.68
N ARG A 436 62.70 40.44 36.89
CA ARG A 436 62.24 39.15 37.34
C ARG A 436 60.94 39.31 38.09
N PHE A 437 60.01 38.41 37.82
CA PHE A 437 58.75 38.32 38.55
C PHE A 437 58.69 37.06 39.38
N THR A 438 58.01 37.07 40.48
CA THR A 438 57.43 35.83 41.02
C THR A 438 56.34 35.40 40.07
N GLU A 439 55.95 34.10 40.08
CA GLU A 439 55.01 33.52 39.15
C GLU A 439 53.67 34.26 39.15
N PHE A 440 53.20 34.69 37.97
CA PHE A 440 51.82 35.12 37.76
C PHE A 440 50.91 33.91 37.79
N SER A 441 49.72 34.04 38.30
CA SER A 441 48.74 32.98 38.33
C SER A 441 47.34 33.51 38.00
N LEU A 442 46.38 32.56 37.78
CA LEU A 442 44.99 32.90 37.54
C LEU A 442 44.13 32.51 38.72
N THR A 443 43.08 33.28 38.97
CA THR A 443 42.07 33.03 40.00
C THR A 443 40.69 33.21 39.37
N GLY A 444 39.62 32.72 40.03
CA GLY A 444 38.23 32.76 39.58
C GLY A 444 37.70 31.37 39.22
N ALA A 445 36.39 31.24 39.12
CA ALA A 445 35.73 29.95 38.91
C ALA A 445 36.06 29.31 37.52
N ASP A 446 36.40 30.14 36.52
CA ASP A 446 36.74 29.69 35.19
C ASP A 446 38.26 29.58 34.95
N ALA A 447 39.10 29.94 35.96
CA ALA A 447 40.56 29.95 35.82
C ALA A 447 41.16 28.60 35.32
N GLY A 448 40.54 27.46 35.68
CA GLY A 448 40.95 26.13 35.23
C GLY A 448 40.83 25.88 33.72
N ASN A 449 40.15 26.74 32.99
CA ASN A 449 39.98 26.67 31.54
C ASN A 449 41.12 27.34 30.77
N TYR A 450 42.08 27.97 31.47
CA TYR A 450 43.13 28.80 30.90
C TYR A 450 44.53 28.31 31.28
N ALA A 451 45.50 28.55 30.37
CA ALA A 451 46.91 28.41 30.61
C ALA A 451 47.58 29.78 30.45
N LEU A 452 48.17 30.30 31.53
CA LEU A 452 48.83 31.59 31.51
C LEU A 452 50.25 31.45 30.97
N THR A 453 50.55 32.20 29.94
CA THR A 453 51.92 32.41 29.48
C THR A 453 52.60 33.43 30.36
N GLN A 454 53.70 33.04 31.02
CA GLN A 454 54.46 33.95 31.88
C GLN A 454 55.15 35.03 31.05
N PRO A 455 55.12 36.28 31.49
CA PRO A 455 55.76 37.39 30.74
C PRO A 455 57.29 37.23 30.77
N THR A 456 57.92 37.60 29.65
CA THR A 456 59.36 37.57 29.46
C THR A 456 59.83 38.84 28.74
N GLY A 457 61.10 39.23 28.91
CA GLY A 457 61.68 40.37 28.17
C GLY A 457 61.26 41.75 28.68
N ILE A 458 60.74 41.83 29.90
CA ILE A 458 60.38 43.10 30.51
C ILE A 458 61.66 43.72 31.11
N THR A 459 61.88 45.01 30.86
CA THR A 459 63.00 45.81 31.36
C THR A 459 62.52 47.13 31.96
N ALA A 460 63.30 47.68 32.85
CA ALA A 460 63.15 49.04 33.36
C ALA A 460 64.53 49.60 33.79
N SER A 461 64.61 50.86 34.02
CA SER A 461 65.92 51.51 34.33
C SER A 461 66.05 51.86 35.80
N ILE A 462 67.25 51.74 36.33
CA ILE A 462 67.64 52.38 37.61
C ILE A 462 68.46 53.60 37.28
N LEU A 463 67.82 54.74 37.47
CA LEU A 463 68.41 56.06 37.18
C LEU A 463 69.37 56.48 38.33
N PRO A 464 70.40 57.25 38.02
CA PRO A 464 71.27 57.79 39.02
C PRO A 464 70.54 58.62 40.04
N TYR A 465 70.88 58.42 41.30
CA TYR A 465 70.38 59.31 42.38
C TYR A 465 71.10 60.63 42.32
N ALA A 466 70.38 61.73 42.14
CA ALA A 466 70.95 63.07 42.14
C ALA A 466 71.32 63.48 43.56
N LEU A 467 72.58 63.55 43.88
CA LEU A 467 73.08 64.00 45.16
C LEU A 467 72.63 65.45 45.45
N THR A 468 72.01 65.76 46.55
CA THR A 468 71.42 67.06 46.86
C THR A 468 72.33 67.90 47.74
N GLY A 469 73.56 67.53 48.01
CA GLY A 469 74.53 68.24 48.78
C GLY A 469 74.54 67.91 50.29
N SER A 470 73.62 67.12 50.73
CA SER A 470 73.63 66.51 52.08
C SER A 470 74.42 65.17 52.13
N GLU A 471 74.55 64.56 50.97
CA GLU A 471 75.24 63.25 50.78
C GLU A 471 76.74 63.36 50.47
N TYR A 472 77.20 64.60 50.29
CA TYR A 472 78.63 64.85 50.15
C TYR A 472 79.06 66.17 50.76
N ALA A 473 80.30 66.32 51.10
CA ALA A 473 80.96 67.56 51.55
C ALA A 473 82.14 67.95 50.67
N VAL A 474 82.30 69.20 50.36
CA VAL A 474 83.45 69.75 49.68
C VAL A 474 84.27 70.54 50.68
N ASN A 475 85.60 70.48 50.54
CA ASN A 475 86.50 71.18 51.42
C ASN A 475 86.53 72.72 51.15
N SER A 476 86.11 73.20 49.96
CA SER A 476 85.98 74.58 49.63
C SER A 476 85.07 74.74 48.39
N ASN A 477 84.28 75.85 48.30
CA ASN A 477 83.56 76.26 47.14
C ASN A 477 84.26 77.39 46.33
N ASP A 478 85.48 77.82 46.82
CA ASP A 478 86.28 78.83 46.22
C ASP A 478 87.54 78.27 45.60
N TRP A 479 88.09 78.98 44.64
CA TRP A 479 89.41 78.63 44.07
C TRP A 479 90.49 78.82 45.13
N ILE A 480 91.11 77.69 45.52
CA ILE A 480 92.12 77.60 46.51
C ILE A 480 93.40 76.91 45.96
N ASN A 481 94.55 77.25 46.52
CA ASN A 481 95.85 76.73 46.07
C ASN A 481 96.14 75.34 46.74
N HIS A 482 95.21 74.49 46.86
CA HIS A 482 95.36 73.10 47.36
C HIS A 482 94.26 72.21 46.71
N ASP A 483 94.41 70.91 46.90
CA ASP A 483 93.54 69.93 46.29
C ASP A 483 92.07 70.19 46.62
N PHE A 484 91.28 70.10 45.61
CA PHE A 484 89.78 70.09 45.73
C PHE A 484 89.37 68.63 46.19
N VAL A 485 88.74 68.53 47.33
CA VAL A 485 88.35 67.25 47.90
C VAL A 485 86.83 67.19 48.07
N VAL A 486 86.22 66.18 47.50
CA VAL A 486 84.81 65.86 47.71
C VAL A 486 84.80 64.59 48.58
N THR A 487 84.08 64.59 49.69
CA THR A 487 83.91 63.47 50.56
C THR A 487 82.46 63.05 50.61
N ALA A 488 82.15 61.79 50.34
CA ALA A 488 80.78 61.27 50.44
C ALA A 488 80.33 61.21 51.91
N ALA A 489 79.06 61.43 52.18
CA ALA A 489 78.47 61.15 53.48
C ALA A 489 78.52 59.66 53.77
N GLU A 490 78.31 59.27 55.05
CA GLU A 490 78.28 57.88 55.44
C GLU A 490 77.20 57.10 54.65
N GLY A 491 77.61 55.98 54.00
CA GLY A 491 76.80 55.14 53.17
C GLY A 491 76.85 55.45 51.69
N TYR A 492 77.53 56.50 51.25
CA TYR A 492 77.70 56.86 49.85
C TYR A 492 79.17 56.67 49.42
N LEU A 493 79.35 56.36 48.17
CA LEU A 493 80.67 56.34 47.50
C LEU A 493 80.61 57.19 46.21
N LEU A 494 81.75 57.80 45.88
CA LEU A 494 81.88 58.69 44.72
C LEU A 494 82.76 58.00 43.67
N SER A 495 82.42 58.20 42.41
CA SER A 495 83.23 57.81 41.27
C SER A 495 83.31 58.90 40.22
N LEU A 496 84.40 58.95 39.47
CA LEU A 496 84.59 59.81 38.30
C LEU A 496 84.01 59.25 37.01
N THR A 497 83.55 58.02 37.04
CA THR A 497 82.96 57.37 35.90
C THR A 497 81.62 56.80 36.27
N ASP A 498 80.67 56.99 35.42
CA ASP A 498 79.28 56.42 35.53
C ASP A 498 79.28 54.99 34.95
N THR A 499 80.07 54.12 35.49
CA THR A 499 80.13 52.66 35.13
C THR A 499 80.21 51.76 36.31
N ALA A 500 79.66 50.60 36.20
CA ALA A 500 79.69 49.59 37.24
C ALA A 500 81.14 49.22 37.68
N ASP A 501 82.11 49.38 36.81
CA ASP A 501 83.52 49.09 37.03
C ASP A 501 84.32 50.34 37.47
N GLY A 502 83.65 51.45 37.68
CA GLY A 502 84.27 52.67 38.22
C GLY A 502 84.82 52.41 39.59
N VAL A 503 85.92 53.11 39.88
CA VAL A 503 86.57 53.08 41.20
C VAL A 503 85.70 53.95 42.15
N TRP A 504 84.87 53.30 42.96
CA TRP A 504 84.01 53.96 43.92
C TRP A 504 84.75 54.05 45.28
N GLN A 505 84.86 55.32 45.77
CA GLN A 505 85.55 55.60 47.01
C GLN A 505 84.84 56.65 47.86
N GLN A 506 85.12 56.70 49.15
CA GLN A 506 84.53 57.59 50.13
C GLN A 506 84.95 59.10 49.86
N THR A 507 86.18 59.29 49.28
CA THR A 507 86.69 60.63 49.03
C THR A 507 87.36 60.64 47.67
N LEU A 508 86.97 61.60 46.85
CA LEU A 508 87.65 61.91 45.56
C LEU A 508 88.49 63.19 45.72
N ARG A 509 89.69 63.17 45.16
CA ARG A 509 90.61 64.25 45.10
C ARG A 509 90.87 64.64 43.67
N ALA A 510 90.63 65.90 43.31
CA ALA A 510 91.05 66.49 42.02
C ALA A 510 92.38 67.19 42.21
N THR A 511 93.41 66.73 41.57
CA THR A 511 94.81 67.28 41.63
C THR A 511 95.19 68.03 40.38
N ASP A 512 94.42 67.91 39.30
CA ASP A 512 94.70 68.56 38.04
C ASP A 512 93.65 69.60 37.65
N GLU A 513 94.12 70.71 37.11
CA GLU A 513 93.28 71.71 36.47
C GLU A 513 92.61 71.13 35.21
N THR A 514 91.30 70.92 35.22
CA THR A 514 90.60 70.63 33.96
C THR A 514 90.38 71.97 33.22
N ALA A 515 90.54 71.93 31.88
CA ALA A 515 90.52 73.15 31.06
C ALA A 515 89.23 73.98 31.17
N GLU A 516 88.17 73.42 31.76
CA GLU A 516 86.85 74.08 31.98
C GLU A 516 86.43 74.29 33.44
N GLY A 517 87.29 73.88 34.38
CA GLY A 517 87.02 74.09 35.83
C GLY A 517 85.78 73.39 36.35
N ARG A 518 85.29 72.31 35.76
CA ARG A 518 84.09 71.55 36.17
C ARG A 518 84.44 70.02 36.36
N LEU A 519 84.17 69.54 37.50
CA LEU A 519 84.18 68.11 37.74
C LEU A 519 82.78 67.57 37.92
N THR A 520 82.49 66.40 37.30
CA THR A 520 81.24 65.72 37.46
C THR A 520 81.54 64.44 38.26
N PHE A 521 80.71 64.22 39.27
CA PHE A 521 80.79 62.98 40.11
C PHE A 521 79.50 62.19 39.93
N TYR A 522 79.53 60.95 40.11
CA TYR A 522 78.41 59.99 40.07
C TYR A 522 78.22 59.24 41.36
#